data_b23795309933380e6f3fe5948f2d3884
#
_entry.id   b23795309933380e6f3fe5948f2d3884
#
_cell.length_a   1.000
_cell.length_b   1.000
_cell.length_c   1.000
_cell.angle_alpha   90.00
_cell.angle_beta   90.00
_cell.angle_gamma   90.00
#
_symmetry.space_group_name_H-M   'P 1'
#
loop_
_entity.id
_entity.type
_entity.pdbx_description
1 polymer ?
#
loop_
_entity_poly.entity_id
_entity_poly.type
_entity_poly.pdbx_seq_one_letter_code
_entity_poly.pdbx_strand_id
1 'polypeptide(L)'
;FRKDNDKNSQAALIAGYSEDAPELWSQITPVAGSAQVDVELSQPAPALRALDDPDRWEREHTELIRHMSERKIVSASSLHDTDHSQQFEKTGDDQAELDPWRRGRAASAIGRAVHAVLQDVDLSAPDMLEVLAEKHAGAHEVIRFEKEILSLARATLETPVMQRAAVAEANGRTWRESYVSSPVGDNGVVLEGFVDLMFEDDDKSIVIVDYKTDRTIDAVEGYEMQLGAYVAAVRKATGREVKEAVLVFSRRASEALAAGHDLKTAEHRVSDIEDAVDRAIEQAERSMAG
;
A
#
# COMPACT_ATOMS: atom_id res chain seq x y z
N PHE A 1 -16.32 -28.44 -20.56
CA PHE A 1 -16.91 -28.26 -19.20
C PHE A 1 -17.60 -29.57 -18.81
N ARG A 2 -17.04 -30.34 -17.86
CA ARG A 2 -17.76 -31.41 -17.18
C ARG A 2 -18.89 -30.73 -16.36
N LYS A 3 -20.12 -31.18 -16.55
CA LYS A 3 -21.21 -30.86 -15.63
C LYS A 3 -20.83 -31.41 -14.26
N ASP A 4 -20.33 -30.55 -13.42
CA ASP A 4 -20.18 -30.87 -12.01
C ASP A 4 -21.58 -30.85 -11.40
N ASN A 5 -22.01 -31.97 -10.84
CA ASN A 5 -23.32 -32.07 -10.22
C ASN A 5 -23.37 -31.40 -8.82
N ASP A 6 -22.31 -30.73 -8.45
CA ASP A 6 -22.27 -29.99 -7.19
C ASP A 6 -22.97 -28.63 -7.36
N LYS A 7 -24.15 -28.51 -6.75
CA LYS A 7 -24.96 -27.28 -6.75
C LYS A 7 -24.25 -26.07 -6.14
N ASN A 8 -23.16 -26.29 -5.43
CA ASN A 8 -22.35 -25.25 -4.79
C ASN A 8 -21.06 -24.95 -5.58
N SER A 9 -20.85 -25.57 -6.74
CA SER A 9 -19.72 -25.23 -7.57
C SER A 9 -19.84 -23.80 -8.14
N GLN A 10 -18.70 -23.13 -8.36
CA GLN A 10 -18.70 -21.80 -8.99
C GLN A 10 -19.42 -21.80 -10.34
N ALA A 11 -19.32 -22.88 -11.10
CA ALA A 11 -20.00 -23.04 -12.38
C ALA A 11 -21.55 -23.11 -12.21
N ALA A 12 -22.04 -23.79 -11.16
CA ALA A 12 -23.46 -23.84 -10.86
C ALA A 12 -24.00 -22.50 -10.37
N LEU A 13 -23.24 -21.77 -9.57
CA LEU A 13 -23.56 -20.41 -9.14
C LEU A 13 -23.64 -19.44 -10.32
N ILE A 14 -22.64 -19.46 -11.21
CA ILE A 14 -22.64 -18.64 -12.43
C ILE A 14 -23.83 -18.97 -13.32
N ALA A 15 -24.15 -20.26 -13.50
CA ALA A 15 -25.31 -20.68 -14.29
C ALA A 15 -26.62 -20.16 -13.69
N GLY A 16 -26.79 -20.23 -12.36
CA GLY A 16 -27.95 -19.68 -11.68
C GLY A 16 -28.10 -18.17 -11.89
N TYR A 17 -27.04 -17.41 -11.70
CA TYR A 17 -27.07 -15.96 -11.93
C TYR A 17 -27.34 -15.59 -13.39
N SER A 18 -26.89 -16.40 -14.35
CA SER A 18 -27.15 -16.14 -15.79
C SER A 18 -28.63 -16.35 -16.18
N GLU A 19 -29.35 -17.17 -15.44
CA GLU A 19 -30.80 -17.36 -15.60
C GLU A 19 -31.61 -16.21 -14.99
N ASP A 20 -31.14 -15.67 -13.85
CA ASP A 20 -31.84 -14.60 -13.11
C ASP A 20 -31.63 -13.21 -13.72
N ALA A 21 -30.50 -12.97 -14.40
CA ALA A 21 -30.17 -11.69 -15.04
C ALA A 21 -29.57 -11.89 -16.45
N PRO A 22 -30.37 -12.38 -17.39
CA PRO A 22 -29.88 -12.74 -18.73
C PRO A 22 -29.29 -11.55 -19.52
N GLU A 23 -29.67 -10.33 -19.19
CA GLU A 23 -29.14 -9.11 -19.81
C GLU A 23 -27.67 -8.82 -19.46
N LEU A 24 -27.16 -9.41 -18.39
CA LEU A 24 -25.78 -9.25 -17.96
C LEU A 24 -24.84 -10.28 -18.59
N TRP A 25 -25.36 -11.25 -19.34
CA TRP A 25 -24.60 -12.37 -19.86
C TRP A 25 -24.79 -12.48 -21.38
N SER A 26 -23.70 -12.63 -22.11
CA SER A 26 -23.71 -13.03 -23.51
C SER A 26 -23.21 -14.47 -23.64
N GLN A 27 -24.06 -15.35 -24.13
CA GLN A 27 -23.64 -16.72 -24.45
C GLN A 27 -22.91 -16.70 -25.81
N ILE A 28 -21.61 -16.91 -25.79
CA ILE A 28 -20.85 -17.13 -27.00
C ILE A 28 -21.08 -18.57 -27.45
N THR A 29 -21.94 -18.75 -28.47
CA THR A 29 -22.06 -20.04 -29.13
C THR A 29 -20.84 -20.18 -30.05
N PRO A 30 -19.98 -21.18 -29.88
CA PRO A 30 -18.92 -21.44 -30.83
C PRO A 30 -19.56 -21.64 -32.21
N VAL A 31 -19.25 -20.83 -33.16
CA VAL A 31 -19.70 -21.04 -34.57
C VAL A 31 -19.08 -22.36 -35.01
N ALA A 32 -19.92 -23.36 -35.20
CA ALA A 32 -19.48 -24.61 -35.77
C ALA A 32 -18.93 -24.32 -37.18
N GLY A 33 -17.61 -24.44 -37.33
CA GLY A 33 -16.89 -24.05 -38.54
C GLY A 33 -16.08 -22.75 -38.41
N SER A 34 -15.99 -22.11 -37.23
CA SER A 34 -14.86 -21.22 -36.97
C SER A 34 -13.61 -22.05 -37.18
N ALA A 35 -12.93 -21.74 -38.27
CA ALA A 35 -11.78 -22.45 -38.75
C ALA A 35 -10.97 -23.02 -37.59
N GLN A 36 -10.76 -24.32 -37.58
CA GLN A 36 -9.48 -24.77 -37.11
C GLN A 36 -8.49 -23.77 -37.72
N VAL A 37 -8.00 -22.88 -36.86
CA VAL A 37 -6.77 -22.20 -37.18
C VAL A 37 -5.81 -23.37 -37.19
N ASP A 38 -5.57 -23.91 -38.37
CA ASP A 38 -4.39 -24.69 -38.64
C ASP A 38 -3.24 -23.72 -38.35
N VAL A 39 -2.89 -23.64 -37.08
CA VAL A 39 -1.57 -23.17 -36.69
C VAL A 39 -0.68 -24.24 -37.31
N GLU A 40 -0.31 -24.05 -38.59
CA GLU A 40 0.91 -24.64 -39.09
C GLU A 40 1.97 -24.20 -38.09
N LEU A 41 2.21 -25.07 -37.11
CA LEU A 41 3.42 -24.99 -36.34
C LEU A 41 4.53 -25.15 -37.36
N SER A 42 4.95 -24.03 -37.93
CA SER A 42 6.01 -23.96 -38.95
C SER A 42 7.36 -24.48 -38.42
N GLN A 43 7.39 -24.87 -37.15
CA GLN A 43 8.42 -25.69 -36.54
C GLN A 43 7.73 -26.71 -35.64
N PRO A 44 8.14 -27.99 -35.67
CA PRO A 44 7.70 -28.92 -34.68
C PRO A 44 7.97 -28.27 -33.32
N ALA A 45 6.95 -28.29 -32.45
CA ALA A 45 7.15 -27.89 -31.06
C ALA A 45 8.48 -28.50 -30.62
N PRO A 46 9.43 -27.70 -30.07
CA PRO A 46 10.71 -28.27 -29.68
C PRO A 46 10.36 -29.50 -28.88
N ALA A 47 10.81 -30.68 -29.35
CA ALA A 47 10.51 -31.91 -28.68
C ALA A 47 10.79 -31.62 -27.22
N LEU A 48 9.77 -31.86 -26.35
CA LEU A 48 9.97 -31.76 -24.92
C LEU A 48 11.26 -32.52 -24.69
N ARG A 49 12.37 -31.78 -24.50
CA ARG A 49 13.65 -32.41 -24.23
C ARG A 49 13.35 -33.33 -23.05
N ALA A 50 13.43 -34.62 -23.31
CA ALA A 50 13.41 -35.58 -22.23
C ALA A 50 14.41 -35.02 -21.22
N LEU A 51 13.98 -34.83 -19.99
CA LEU A 51 14.88 -34.34 -18.95
C LEU A 51 16.10 -35.24 -19.00
N ASP A 52 17.20 -34.70 -19.56
CA ASP A 52 18.41 -35.50 -19.81
C ASP A 52 18.98 -36.09 -18.49
N ASP A 53 18.58 -35.52 -17.36
CA ASP A 53 18.90 -35.98 -16.02
C ASP A 53 17.78 -35.56 -15.05
N PRO A 54 16.80 -36.44 -14.76
CA PRO A 54 15.73 -36.16 -13.80
C PRO A 54 16.27 -35.85 -12.39
N ASP A 55 17.35 -36.49 -11.98
CA ASP A 55 17.97 -36.28 -10.68
C ASP A 55 18.62 -34.87 -10.60
N ARG A 56 19.14 -34.40 -11.72
CA ARG A 56 19.66 -33.02 -11.80
C ARG A 56 18.54 -31.99 -11.67
N TRP A 57 17.41 -32.21 -12.36
CA TRP A 57 16.26 -31.36 -12.27
C TRP A 57 15.71 -31.29 -10.84
N GLU A 58 15.61 -32.45 -10.18
CA GLU A 58 15.12 -32.56 -8.81
C GLU A 58 16.05 -31.82 -7.82
N ARG A 59 17.37 -31.95 -8.01
CA ARG A 59 18.35 -31.19 -7.21
C ARG A 59 18.23 -29.70 -7.45
N GLU A 60 18.21 -29.25 -8.69
CA GLU A 60 18.11 -27.84 -9.05
C GLU A 60 16.77 -27.25 -8.57
N HIS A 61 15.69 -28.02 -8.68
CA HIS A 61 14.37 -27.62 -8.19
C HIS A 61 14.33 -27.53 -6.66
N THR A 62 14.87 -28.52 -5.98
CA THR A 62 14.97 -28.51 -4.51
C THR A 62 15.83 -27.35 -4.03
N GLU A 63 16.94 -27.07 -4.69
CA GLU A 63 17.82 -25.96 -4.37
C GLU A 63 17.13 -24.61 -4.64
N LEU A 64 16.39 -24.50 -5.73
CA LEU A 64 15.58 -23.30 -6.03
C LEU A 64 14.50 -23.07 -4.96
N ILE A 65 13.76 -24.11 -4.57
CA ILE A 65 12.75 -24.02 -3.51
C ILE A 65 13.41 -23.62 -2.19
N ARG A 66 14.54 -24.24 -1.84
CA ARG A 66 15.30 -23.88 -0.64
C ARG A 66 15.72 -22.41 -0.69
N HIS A 67 16.30 -21.98 -1.80
CA HIS A 67 16.71 -20.59 -1.98
C HIS A 67 15.54 -19.61 -1.94
N MET A 68 14.40 -19.97 -2.50
CA MET A 68 13.17 -19.16 -2.42
C MET A 68 12.60 -19.13 -1.00
N SER A 69 12.67 -20.24 -0.26
CA SER A 69 12.22 -20.30 1.14
C SER A 69 13.16 -19.58 2.11
N GLU A 70 14.41 -19.36 1.71
CA GLU A 70 15.40 -18.57 2.44
C GLU A 70 15.25 -17.06 2.19
N ARG A 71 14.46 -16.65 1.17
CA ARG A 71 14.15 -15.22 0.96
C ARG A 71 13.32 -14.72 2.12
N LYS A 72 13.94 -13.87 2.89
CA LYS A 72 13.34 -13.29 4.06
C LYS A 72 12.70 -11.96 3.67
N ILE A 73 11.37 -11.91 3.71
CA ILE A 73 10.60 -10.71 3.39
C ILE A 73 10.32 -9.96 4.69
N VAL A 74 10.65 -8.69 4.71
CA VAL A 74 10.41 -7.80 5.83
C VAL A 74 9.49 -6.67 5.37
N SER A 75 8.35 -6.51 6.04
CA SER A 75 7.48 -5.37 5.79
C SER A 75 8.12 -4.09 6.33
N ALA A 76 8.13 -3.03 5.52
CA ALA A 76 8.61 -1.72 5.95
C ALA A 76 7.88 -1.22 7.20
N SER A 77 6.58 -1.49 7.32
CA SER A 77 5.80 -1.13 8.50
C SER A 77 6.18 -1.92 9.76
N SER A 78 6.73 -3.14 9.62
CA SER A 78 7.16 -3.93 10.79
C SER A 78 8.48 -3.45 11.39
N LEU A 79 9.26 -2.65 10.67
CA LEU A 79 10.50 -2.05 11.20
C LEU A 79 10.22 -1.03 12.30
N HIS A 80 9.02 -0.47 12.30
CA HIS A 80 8.54 0.44 13.34
C HIS A 80 8.16 -0.31 14.64
N ASP A 81 7.74 -1.58 14.57
CA ASP A 81 7.03 -2.29 15.62
C ASP A 81 7.92 -2.92 16.73
N THR A 82 9.22 -2.66 16.75
CA THR A 82 10.13 -3.38 17.64
C THR A 82 9.91 -3.12 19.14
N ASP A 83 9.04 -2.18 19.57
CA ASP A 83 8.74 -1.99 21.01
C ASP A 83 7.37 -1.34 21.36
N HIS A 84 6.50 -1.02 20.42
CA HIS A 84 5.30 -0.20 20.71
C HIS A 84 3.94 -0.89 20.54
N SER A 85 3.87 -2.20 20.39
CA SER A 85 2.59 -2.94 20.36
C SER A 85 1.76 -2.83 21.66
N GLN A 86 2.23 -2.12 22.67
CA GLN A 86 1.57 -1.95 23.98
C GLN A 86 1.17 -0.51 24.34
N GLN A 87 1.48 0.51 23.54
CA GLN A 87 1.16 1.91 23.89
C GLN A 87 0.11 2.56 22.99
N PHE A 88 -0.98 1.85 22.69
CA PHE A 88 -2.23 2.53 22.33
C PHE A 88 -2.90 3.05 23.62
N GLU A 89 -2.23 3.90 24.38
CA GLU A 89 -2.81 4.56 25.54
C GLU A 89 -3.08 6.04 25.31
N LYS A 90 -4.41 6.30 25.38
CA LYS A 90 -5.05 7.48 25.96
C LYS A 90 -4.67 8.88 25.46
N THR A 91 -5.61 9.52 24.77
CA THR A 91 -6.28 10.71 25.30
C THR A 91 -7.18 11.35 24.21
N GLY A 92 -8.43 11.53 24.55
CA GLY A 92 -9.39 12.36 23.84
C GLY A 92 -10.74 12.31 24.56
N ASP A 93 -11.24 13.44 25.02
CA ASP A 93 -12.47 13.54 25.83
C ASP A 93 -13.70 12.91 25.16
N ASP A 94 -13.78 12.93 23.83
CA ASP A 94 -14.91 12.33 23.09
C ASP A 94 -14.88 10.79 23.04
N GLN A 95 -13.78 10.15 23.43
CA GLN A 95 -13.67 8.71 23.57
C GLN A 95 -13.97 8.22 25.00
N ALA A 96 -14.29 9.11 25.93
CA ALA A 96 -14.55 8.77 27.34
C ALA A 96 -15.74 7.80 27.51
N GLU A 97 -16.68 7.79 26.55
CA GLU A 97 -17.84 6.89 26.55
C GLU A 97 -17.55 5.47 26.00
N LEU A 98 -16.36 5.23 25.45
CA LEU A 98 -15.98 3.93 24.92
C LEU A 98 -15.10 3.16 25.90
N ASP A 99 -15.31 1.85 25.95
CA ASP A 99 -14.41 0.94 26.64
C ASP A 99 -12.96 1.06 26.12
N PRO A 100 -11.91 0.94 26.95
CA PRO A 100 -10.51 1.13 26.53
C PRO A 100 -10.11 0.32 25.30
N TRP A 101 -10.57 -0.92 25.18
CA TRP A 101 -10.30 -1.78 24.03
C TRP A 101 -11.03 -1.37 22.74
N ARG A 102 -12.14 -0.65 22.86
CA ARG A 102 -12.87 -0.08 21.69
C ARG A 102 -12.25 1.21 21.20
N ARG A 103 -11.61 1.98 22.09
CA ARG A 103 -10.94 3.24 21.75
C ARG A 103 -9.79 3.02 20.78
N GLY A 104 -8.90 2.06 21.06
CA GLY A 104 -7.80 1.73 20.18
C GLY A 104 -8.27 1.26 18.79
N ARG A 105 -9.33 0.44 18.74
CA ARG A 105 -9.94 0.00 17.46
C ARG A 105 -10.54 1.16 16.67
N ALA A 106 -11.23 2.09 17.34
CA ALA A 106 -11.82 3.26 16.69
C ALA A 106 -10.72 4.19 16.15
N ALA A 107 -9.66 4.45 16.91
CA ALA A 107 -8.54 5.28 16.46
C ALA A 107 -7.87 4.68 15.21
N SER A 108 -7.59 3.38 15.20
CA SER A 108 -7.05 2.68 14.03
C SER A 108 -8.02 2.67 12.85
N ALA A 109 -9.34 2.57 13.09
CA ALA A 109 -10.34 2.60 12.03
C ALA A 109 -10.49 4.01 11.43
N ILE A 110 -10.42 5.06 12.25
CA ILE A 110 -10.37 6.45 11.78
C ILE A 110 -9.13 6.66 10.93
N GLY A 111 -7.96 6.16 11.37
CA GLY A 111 -6.72 6.25 10.60
C GLY A 111 -6.89 5.61 9.21
N ARG A 112 -7.38 4.39 9.13
CA ARG A 112 -7.65 3.71 7.85
C ARG A 112 -8.65 4.47 6.99
N ALA A 113 -9.68 5.05 7.57
CA ALA A 113 -10.66 5.85 6.84
C ALA A 113 -10.01 7.13 6.26
N VAL A 114 -9.12 7.81 7.00
CA VAL A 114 -8.38 8.98 6.51
C VAL A 114 -7.48 8.59 5.33
N HIS A 115 -6.69 7.50 5.46
CA HIS A 115 -5.86 7.00 4.35
C HIS A 115 -6.70 6.68 3.12
N ALA A 116 -7.84 6.00 3.28
CA ALA A 116 -8.74 5.67 2.18
C ALA A 116 -9.35 6.92 1.51
N VAL A 117 -9.66 7.97 2.28
CA VAL A 117 -10.08 9.27 1.71
C VAL A 117 -8.95 9.89 0.90
N LEU A 118 -7.73 9.94 1.45
CA LEU A 118 -6.57 10.50 0.78
C LEU A 118 -6.14 9.69 -0.45
N GLN A 119 -6.42 8.39 -0.47
CA GLN A 119 -6.21 7.53 -1.63
C GLN A 119 -7.17 7.83 -2.76
N ASP A 120 -8.46 8.05 -2.45
CA ASP A 120 -9.53 8.19 -3.45
C ASP A 120 -9.73 9.63 -3.94
N VAL A 121 -9.33 10.66 -3.16
CA VAL A 121 -9.56 12.06 -3.51
C VAL A 121 -8.66 12.49 -4.67
N ASP A 122 -9.20 13.29 -5.59
CA ASP A 122 -8.39 14.01 -6.58
C ASP A 122 -7.64 15.15 -5.87
N LEU A 123 -6.30 15.04 -5.74
CA LEU A 123 -5.49 16.05 -5.06
C LEU A 123 -5.55 17.41 -5.78
N SER A 124 -5.72 17.40 -7.11
CA SER A 124 -5.77 18.61 -7.92
C SER A 124 -7.12 19.32 -7.86
N ALA A 125 -8.18 18.58 -7.51
CA ALA A 125 -9.55 19.10 -7.41
C ALA A 125 -10.33 18.34 -6.32
N PRO A 126 -10.13 18.65 -5.02
CA PRO A 126 -10.67 17.86 -3.90
C PRO A 126 -12.16 18.10 -3.63
N ASP A 127 -12.96 18.36 -4.66
CA ASP A 127 -14.39 18.72 -4.57
C ASP A 127 -15.26 17.65 -3.91
N MET A 128 -14.83 16.37 -3.98
CA MET A 128 -15.59 15.24 -3.45
C MET A 128 -15.19 14.84 -2.02
N LEU A 129 -14.37 15.63 -1.35
CA LEU A 129 -13.76 15.27 -0.06
C LEU A 129 -14.82 14.91 1.02
N GLU A 130 -15.93 15.63 1.08
CA GLU A 130 -17.01 15.38 2.05
C GLU A 130 -17.69 14.03 1.77
N VAL A 131 -18.00 13.75 0.50
CA VAL A 131 -18.64 12.49 0.07
C VAL A 131 -17.72 11.32 0.34
N LEU A 132 -16.41 11.48 0.10
CA LEU A 132 -15.42 10.43 0.37
C LEU A 132 -15.26 10.18 1.87
N ALA A 133 -15.29 11.23 2.69
CA ALA A 133 -15.23 11.08 4.15
C ALA A 133 -16.44 10.30 4.68
N GLU A 134 -17.64 10.59 4.21
CA GLU A 134 -18.87 9.87 4.54
C GLU A 134 -18.78 8.39 4.08
N LYS A 135 -18.41 8.16 2.83
CA LYS A 135 -18.22 6.82 2.25
C LYS A 135 -17.27 5.97 3.10
N HIS A 136 -16.09 6.51 3.40
CA HIS A 136 -15.05 5.74 4.11
C HIS A 136 -15.34 5.63 5.62
N ALA A 137 -16.03 6.60 6.23
CA ALA A 137 -16.55 6.45 7.58
C ALA A 137 -17.53 5.25 7.68
N GLY A 138 -18.39 5.08 6.67
CA GLY A 138 -19.28 3.92 6.57
C GLY A 138 -18.52 2.62 6.35
N ALA A 139 -17.60 2.59 5.40
CA ALA A 139 -16.81 1.40 5.06
C ALA A 139 -15.94 0.88 6.22
N HIS A 140 -15.46 1.77 7.08
CA HIS A 140 -14.63 1.43 8.24
C HIS A 140 -15.42 1.37 9.56
N GLU A 141 -16.76 1.42 9.51
CA GLU A 141 -17.66 1.32 10.67
C GLU A 141 -17.45 2.43 11.73
N VAL A 142 -17.07 3.62 11.28
CA VAL A 142 -16.80 4.80 12.12
C VAL A 142 -17.67 5.99 11.74
N ILE A 143 -18.93 5.77 11.37
CA ILE A 143 -19.87 6.76 10.84
C ILE A 143 -19.95 8.02 11.69
N ARG A 144 -19.98 7.91 13.04
CA ARG A 144 -20.04 9.09 13.92
C ARG A 144 -18.77 9.97 13.92
N PHE A 145 -17.70 9.54 13.26
CA PHE A 145 -16.44 10.27 13.13
C PHE A 145 -16.23 10.92 11.76
N GLU A 146 -17.25 10.98 10.92
CA GLU A 146 -17.19 11.59 9.57
C GLU A 146 -16.54 12.97 9.57
N LYS A 147 -16.97 13.83 10.50
CA LYS A 147 -16.45 15.20 10.62
C LYS A 147 -14.98 15.22 11.01
N GLU A 148 -14.55 14.32 11.87
CA GLU A 148 -13.15 14.17 12.25
C GLU A 148 -12.32 13.71 11.05
N ILE A 149 -12.77 12.66 10.35
CA ILE A 149 -12.13 12.14 9.14
C ILE A 149 -11.99 13.23 8.09
N LEU A 150 -13.08 13.98 7.82
CA LEU A 150 -13.09 15.11 6.89
C LEU A 150 -12.08 16.18 7.31
N SER A 151 -12.06 16.56 8.59
CA SER A 151 -11.14 17.58 9.12
C SER A 151 -9.68 17.16 8.96
N LEU A 152 -9.36 15.90 9.30
CA LEU A 152 -8.02 15.34 9.18
C LEU A 152 -7.57 15.30 7.72
N ALA A 153 -8.39 14.75 6.83
CA ALA A 153 -8.07 14.67 5.41
C ALA A 153 -7.90 16.07 4.78
N ARG A 154 -8.82 17.00 5.05
CA ARG A 154 -8.74 18.39 4.56
C ARG A 154 -7.45 19.07 5.00
N ALA A 155 -7.13 19.00 6.28
CA ALA A 155 -5.93 19.63 6.81
C ALA A 155 -4.65 18.99 6.26
N THR A 156 -4.63 17.68 6.03
CA THR A 156 -3.52 17.00 5.37
C THR A 156 -3.30 17.54 3.97
N LEU A 157 -4.36 17.70 3.17
CA LEU A 157 -4.29 18.24 1.81
C LEU A 157 -3.75 19.68 1.75
N GLU A 158 -3.96 20.46 2.80
CA GLU A 158 -3.47 21.86 2.87
C GLU A 158 -1.99 21.97 3.25
N THR A 159 -1.32 20.88 3.59
CA THR A 159 0.12 20.95 3.92
C THR A 159 0.96 21.23 2.68
N PRO A 160 2.13 21.89 2.83
CA PRO A 160 2.97 22.29 1.71
C PRO A 160 3.39 21.13 0.80
N VAL A 161 3.71 19.97 1.36
CA VAL A 161 4.09 18.80 0.55
C VAL A 161 2.90 18.28 -0.27
N MET A 162 1.69 18.30 0.29
CA MET A 162 0.48 17.86 -0.41
C MET A 162 0.06 18.85 -1.49
N GLN A 163 0.28 20.14 -1.31
CA GLN A 163 0.07 21.13 -2.37
C GLN A 163 1.03 20.91 -3.56
N ARG A 164 2.27 20.48 -3.31
CA ARG A 164 3.20 20.06 -4.38
C ARG A 164 2.70 18.80 -5.06
N ALA A 165 2.22 17.83 -4.29
CA ALA A 165 1.63 16.61 -4.83
C ALA A 165 0.41 16.90 -5.72
N ALA A 166 -0.44 17.86 -5.34
CA ALA A 166 -1.58 18.30 -6.14
C ALA A 166 -1.16 18.85 -7.51
N VAL A 167 -0.08 19.64 -7.56
CA VAL A 167 0.50 20.10 -8.83
C VAL A 167 1.04 18.94 -9.65
N ALA A 168 1.71 17.98 -9.02
CA ALA A 168 2.19 16.80 -9.70
C ALA A 168 1.04 15.94 -10.26
N GLU A 169 -0.05 15.79 -9.51
CA GLU A 169 -1.24 15.05 -9.92
C GLU A 169 -1.92 15.64 -11.15
N ALA A 170 -2.09 16.96 -11.17
CA ALA A 170 -2.61 17.66 -12.36
C ALA A 170 -1.80 17.37 -13.64
N ASN A 171 -0.55 16.91 -13.49
CA ASN A 171 0.34 16.53 -14.59
C ASN A 171 0.52 15.00 -14.74
N GLY A 172 -0.28 14.19 -14.03
CA GLY A 172 -0.21 12.73 -14.08
C GLY A 172 1.09 12.14 -13.50
N ARG A 173 1.67 12.80 -12.50
CA ARG A 173 2.98 12.45 -11.93
C ARG A 173 2.88 11.99 -10.47
N THR A 174 1.80 11.31 -10.10
CA THR A 174 1.57 10.77 -8.75
C THR A 174 1.31 9.28 -8.78
N TRP A 175 1.67 8.59 -7.71
CA TRP A 175 1.38 7.19 -7.46
C TRP A 175 0.94 7.04 -6.02
N ARG A 176 -0.21 6.40 -5.78
CA ARG A 176 -0.81 6.22 -4.46
C ARG A 176 -0.92 4.76 -4.10
N GLU A 177 -0.81 4.43 -2.82
CA GLU A 177 -0.91 3.07 -2.29
C GLU A 177 -0.08 2.08 -3.15
N SER A 178 1.11 2.53 -3.51
CA SER A 178 1.93 1.79 -4.45
C SER A 178 2.72 0.71 -3.72
N TYR A 179 2.46 -0.55 -4.10
CA TYR A 179 3.28 -1.65 -3.63
C TYR A 179 4.70 -1.53 -4.15
N VAL A 180 5.65 -1.56 -3.24
CA VAL A 180 7.08 -1.60 -3.55
C VAL A 180 7.70 -2.83 -2.91
N SER A 181 8.60 -3.47 -3.64
CA SER A 181 9.34 -4.62 -3.14
C SER A 181 10.69 -4.68 -3.81
N SER A 182 11.75 -4.82 -3.03
CA SER A 182 13.09 -4.90 -3.58
C SER A 182 14.06 -5.64 -2.66
N PRO A 183 14.97 -6.46 -3.23
CA PRO A 183 16.07 -7.00 -2.46
C PRO A 183 17.01 -5.86 -2.05
N VAL A 184 17.40 -5.87 -0.77
CA VAL A 184 18.29 -4.88 -0.17
C VAL A 184 19.40 -5.58 0.61
N GLY A 185 20.51 -4.87 0.83
CA GLY A 185 21.69 -5.43 1.50
C GLY A 185 22.32 -6.58 0.71
N ASP A 186 23.24 -7.28 1.34
CA ASP A 186 23.99 -8.39 0.74
C ASP A 186 23.41 -9.77 1.09
N ASN A 187 22.50 -9.82 2.07
CA ASN A 187 21.98 -11.08 2.64
C ASN A 187 20.66 -11.56 2.02
N GLY A 188 20.23 -10.96 0.90
CA GLY A 188 19.03 -11.37 0.16
C GLY A 188 17.71 -11.05 0.88
N VAL A 189 17.73 -10.12 1.85
CA VAL A 189 16.52 -9.60 2.48
C VAL A 189 15.72 -8.81 1.45
N VAL A 190 14.41 -9.03 1.42
CA VAL A 190 13.48 -8.28 0.57
C VAL A 190 12.67 -7.35 1.46
N LEU A 191 12.82 -6.06 1.26
CA LEU A 191 11.92 -5.07 1.85
C LEU A 191 10.69 -4.92 0.96
N GLU A 192 9.52 -4.91 1.58
CA GLU A 192 8.26 -4.66 0.89
C GLU A 192 7.35 -3.74 1.69
N GLY A 193 6.37 -3.15 1.01
CA GLY A 193 5.33 -2.36 1.64
C GLY A 193 4.51 -1.56 0.65
N PHE A 194 3.54 -0.83 1.17
CA PHE A 194 2.72 0.09 0.41
C PHE A 194 3.10 1.51 0.78
N VAL A 195 3.48 2.30 -0.22
CA VAL A 195 3.76 3.72 -0.06
C VAL A 195 2.47 4.50 -0.25
N ASP A 196 2.06 5.27 0.75
CA ASP A 196 0.80 6.02 0.71
C ASP A 196 0.73 6.94 -0.51
N LEU A 197 1.80 7.73 -0.73
CA LEU A 197 1.90 8.63 -1.87
C LEU A 197 3.34 8.79 -2.32
N MET A 198 3.56 8.70 -3.61
CA MET A 198 4.78 9.15 -4.28
C MET A 198 4.40 10.16 -5.36
N PHE A 199 5.25 11.13 -5.59
CA PHE A 199 5.11 12.01 -6.74
C PHE A 199 6.46 12.42 -7.33
N GLU A 200 6.45 12.71 -8.63
CA GLU A 200 7.60 13.28 -9.31
C GLU A 200 7.53 14.80 -9.23
N ASP A 201 8.55 15.39 -8.63
CA ASP A 201 8.69 16.83 -8.55
C ASP A 201 9.19 17.43 -9.86
N ASP A 202 9.31 18.75 -9.94
CA ASP A 202 9.67 19.45 -11.18
C ASP A 202 11.10 19.12 -11.66
N ASP A 203 12.00 18.77 -10.73
CA ASP A 203 13.38 18.34 -11.02
C ASP A 203 13.50 16.86 -11.40
N LYS A 204 12.38 16.15 -11.56
CA LYS A 204 12.28 14.72 -11.91
C LYS A 204 12.69 13.75 -10.80
N SER A 205 13.00 14.23 -9.62
CA SER A 205 13.20 13.38 -8.45
C SER A 205 11.87 12.93 -7.87
N ILE A 206 11.91 11.84 -7.08
CA ILE A 206 10.75 11.34 -6.37
C ILE A 206 10.69 11.95 -4.96
N VAL A 207 9.49 12.28 -4.54
CA VAL A 207 9.14 12.59 -3.15
C VAL A 207 8.24 11.50 -2.64
N ILE A 208 8.54 10.95 -1.48
CA ILE A 208 7.72 9.97 -0.77
C ILE A 208 7.00 10.67 0.38
N VAL A 209 5.71 10.42 0.52
CA VAL A 209 4.88 10.94 1.62
C VAL A 209 4.15 9.79 2.28
N ASP A 210 4.18 9.77 3.60
CA ASP A 210 3.47 8.82 4.43
C ASP A 210 2.60 9.58 5.45
N TYR A 211 1.33 9.18 5.58
CA TYR A 211 0.38 9.86 6.45
C TYR A 211 0.33 9.21 7.82
N LYS A 212 0.32 10.02 8.86
CA LYS A 212 0.17 9.55 10.23
C LYS A 212 -1.01 10.24 10.91
N THR A 213 -1.89 9.46 11.49
CA THR A 213 -3.06 9.95 12.25
C THR A 213 -2.85 9.88 13.76
N ASP A 214 -1.64 9.53 14.20
CA ASP A 214 -1.28 9.46 15.60
C ASP A 214 -1.22 10.84 16.24
N ARG A 215 -1.46 10.86 17.57
CA ARG A 215 -1.42 12.10 18.34
C ARG A 215 -0.02 12.47 18.81
N THR A 216 0.85 11.49 18.97
CA THR A 216 2.21 11.68 19.49
C THR A 216 3.25 11.49 18.42
N ILE A 217 4.38 12.18 18.57
CA ILE A 217 5.55 12.09 17.69
C ILE A 217 6.60 11.15 18.30
N ASP A 218 6.29 10.48 19.39
CA ASP A 218 7.29 9.70 20.14
C ASP A 218 7.88 8.54 19.31
N ALA A 219 7.25 8.19 18.18
CA ALA A 219 7.66 7.13 17.26
C ALA A 219 8.33 7.64 15.97
N VAL A 220 8.75 8.92 15.90
CA VAL A 220 9.33 9.50 14.66
C VAL A 220 10.51 8.68 14.15
N GLU A 221 11.39 8.22 15.03
CA GLU A 221 12.56 7.42 14.63
C GLU A 221 12.17 6.10 13.94
N GLY A 222 11.14 5.42 14.42
CA GLY A 222 10.60 4.23 13.77
C GLY A 222 9.96 4.54 12.42
N TYR A 223 9.25 5.66 12.31
CA TYR A 223 8.68 6.13 11.05
C TYR A 223 9.75 6.54 10.03
N GLU A 224 10.87 7.13 10.47
CA GLU A 224 12.00 7.39 9.59
C GLU A 224 12.60 6.11 9.02
N MET A 225 12.71 5.03 9.82
CA MET A 225 13.15 3.73 9.32
C MET A 225 12.16 3.15 8.28
N GLN A 226 10.85 3.28 8.52
CA GLN A 226 9.84 2.89 7.54
C GLN A 226 10.02 3.65 6.23
N LEU A 227 10.19 4.97 6.28
CA LEU A 227 10.47 5.79 5.10
C LEU A 227 11.79 5.40 4.44
N GLY A 228 12.85 5.14 5.21
CA GLY A 228 14.13 4.65 4.71
C GLY A 228 13.98 3.36 3.92
N ALA A 229 13.16 2.41 4.40
CA ALA A 229 12.85 1.18 3.70
C ALA A 229 12.13 1.44 2.36
N TYR A 230 11.15 2.35 2.35
CA TYR A 230 10.49 2.75 1.10
C TYR A 230 11.45 3.40 0.11
N VAL A 231 12.32 4.31 0.59
CA VAL A 231 13.35 4.95 -0.25
C VAL A 231 14.27 3.90 -0.88
N ALA A 232 14.78 2.96 -0.08
CA ALA A 232 15.64 1.88 -0.56
C ALA A 232 14.94 1.06 -1.65
N ALA A 233 13.69 0.65 -1.40
CA ALA A 233 12.92 -0.15 -2.35
C ALA A 233 12.62 0.61 -3.64
N VAL A 234 12.19 1.88 -3.55
CA VAL A 234 11.86 2.72 -4.72
C VAL A 234 13.10 3.01 -5.57
N ARG A 235 14.21 3.41 -4.94
CA ARG A 235 15.48 3.65 -5.65
C ARG A 235 15.95 2.41 -6.38
N LYS A 236 15.92 1.26 -5.71
CA LYS A 236 16.36 -0.01 -6.30
C LYS A 236 15.47 -0.48 -7.43
N ALA A 237 14.14 -0.36 -7.27
CA ALA A 237 13.18 -0.80 -8.26
C ALA A 237 13.13 0.10 -9.51
N THR A 238 13.33 1.41 -9.35
CA THR A 238 13.13 2.39 -10.42
C THR A 238 14.41 2.97 -11.00
N GLY A 239 15.51 2.89 -10.27
CA GLY A 239 16.78 3.59 -10.59
C GLY A 239 16.68 5.10 -10.46
N ARG A 240 15.61 5.63 -9.86
CA ARG A 240 15.36 7.06 -9.74
C ARG A 240 15.80 7.58 -8.39
N GLU A 241 16.19 8.85 -8.36
CA GLU A 241 16.53 9.55 -7.13
C GLU A 241 15.25 9.81 -6.31
N VAL A 242 15.30 9.51 -5.02
CA VAL A 242 14.32 9.95 -4.02
C VAL A 242 14.98 11.03 -3.18
N LYS A 243 14.56 12.28 -3.35
CA LYS A 243 15.20 13.44 -2.70
C LYS A 243 14.58 13.81 -1.36
N GLU A 244 13.31 13.47 -1.17
CA GLU A 244 12.58 13.80 0.05
C GLU A 244 11.73 12.59 0.49
N ALA A 245 11.71 12.35 1.79
CA ALA A 245 10.78 11.46 2.47
C ALA A 245 10.14 12.24 3.62
N VAL A 246 8.81 12.32 3.62
CA VAL A 246 8.05 13.24 4.47
C VAL A 246 6.93 12.50 5.18
N LEU A 247 6.86 12.63 6.51
CA LEU A 247 5.69 12.27 7.31
C LEU A 247 4.75 13.47 7.38
N VAL A 248 3.47 13.23 7.18
CA VAL A 248 2.44 14.24 7.41
C VAL A 248 1.54 13.79 8.56
N PHE A 249 1.59 14.50 9.67
CA PHE A 249 0.79 14.23 10.86
C PHE A 249 -0.58 14.91 10.72
N SER A 250 -1.59 14.17 10.26
CA SER A 250 -2.93 14.70 9.94
C SER A 250 -3.60 15.44 11.11
N ARG A 251 -3.44 14.94 12.35
CA ARG A 251 -4.00 15.62 13.55
C ARG A 251 -3.33 16.96 13.81
N ARG A 252 -2.01 17.02 13.69
CA ARG A 252 -1.27 18.29 13.84
C ARG A 252 -1.62 19.28 12.74
N ALA A 253 -1.81 18.79 11.51
CA ALA A 253 -2.28 19.62 10.41
C ALA A 253 -3.68 20.20 10.72
N SER A 254 -4.59 19.39 11.25
CA SER A 254 -5.93 19.83 11.65
C SER A 254 -5.91 20.86 12.79
N GLU A 255 -5.08 20.63 13.80
CA GLU A 255 -4.89 21.57 14.92
C GLU A 255 -4.25 22.88 14.45
N ALA A 256 -3.20 22.81 13.62
CA ALA A 256 -2.53 23.98 13.05
C ALA A 256 -3.48 24.79 12.17
N LEU A 257 -4.25 24.13 11.31
CA LEU A 257 -5.24 24.78 10.44
C LEU A 257 -6.31 25.50 11.25
N ALA A 258 -6.86 24.84 12.29
CA ALA A 258 -7.87 25.42 13.17
C ALA A 258 -7.34 26.63 13.97
N ALA A 259 -6.05 26.62 14.32
CA ALA A 259 -5.38 27.70 15.05
C ALA A 259 -4.82 28.81 14.14
N GLY A 260 -4.87 28.64 12.81
CA GLY A 260 -4.24 29.55 11.86
C GLY A 260 -2.71 29.55 11.91
N HIS A 261 -2.10 28.45 12.31
CA HIS A 261 -0.65 28.26 12.39
C HIS A 261 -0.08 27.76 11.06
N ASP A 262 1.24 27.82 10.91
CA ASP A 262 1.95 27.30 9.73
C ASP A 262 1.84 25.76 9.68
N LEU A 263 1.25 25.26 8.60
CA LEU A 263 1.06 23.82 8.37
C LEU A 263 2.37 23.05 8.15
N LYS A 264 3.50 23.73 7.90
CA LYS A 264 4.82 23.09 7.91
C LYS A 264 5.14 22.41 9.23
N THR A 265 4.54 22.86 10.33
CA THR A 265 4.71 22.24 11.65
C THR A 265 4.11 20.83 11.74
N ALA A 266 3.24 20.48 10.81
CA ALA A 266 2.65 19.14 10.69
C ALA A 266 3.47 18.19 9.79
N GLU A 267 4.48 18.70 9.10
CA GLU A 267 5.40 17.90 8.29
C GLU A 267 6.67 17.58 9.08
N HIS A 268 7.10 16.34 8.99
CA HIS A 268 8.43 15.94 9.41
C HIS A 268 9.18 15.38 8.20
N ARG A 269 10.28 16.01 7.84
CA ARG A 269 11.16 15.61 6.74
C ARG A 269 12.33 14.84 7.29
N VAL A 270 12.60 13.68 6.73
CA VAL A 270 13.81 12.92 7.06
C VAL A 270 15.02 13.77 6.71
N SER A 271 15.79 14.12 7.73
CA SER A 271 16.93 15.03 7.56
C SER A 271 18.14 14.38 6.89
N ASP A 272 18.35 13.09 7.15
CA ASP A 272 19.38 12.25 6.55
C ASP A 272 18.74 10.99 5.99
N ILE A 273 18.47 11.03 4.69
CA ILE A 273 17.81 9.91 3.99
C ILE A 273 18.74 8.69 3.93
N GLU A 274 20.03 8.89 3.78
CA GLU A 274 21.00 7.79 3.68
C GLU A 274 21.10 7.05 5.02
N ASP A 275 21.19 7.78 6.13
CA ASP A 275 21.16 7.19 7.46
C ASP A 275 19.84 6.41 7.71
N ALA A 276 18.70 6.96 7.30
CA ALA A 276 17.42 6.27 7.44
C ALA A 276 17.36 4.97 6.61
N VAL A 277 17.92 4.98 5.40
CA VAL A 277 18.05 3.80 4.53
C VAL A 277 18.94 2.75 5.18
N ASP A 278 20.11 3.16 5.65
CA ASP A 278 21.09 2.24 6.27
C ASP A 278 20.50 1.59 7.52
N ARG A 279 19.88 2.37 8.40
CA ARG A 279 19.17 1.86 9.60
C ARG A 279 18.06 0.86 9.25
N ALA A 280 17.28 1.16 8.20
CA ALA A 280 16.20 0.28 7.76
C ALA A 280 16.75 -1.08 7.27
N ILE A 281 17.82 -1.06 6.46
CA ILE A 281 18.47 -2.27 5.95
C ILE A 281 19.06 -3.09 7.09
N GLU A 282 19.84 -2.45 7.97
CA GLU A 282 20.44 -3.13 9.13
C GLU A 282 19.37 -3.74 10.05
N GLN A 283 18.27 -3.05 10.30
CA GLN A 283 17.19 -3.57 11.13
C GLN A 283 16.49 -4.75 10.46
N ALA A 284 16.28 -4.68 9.14
CA ALA A 284 15.70 -5.78 8.38
C ALA A 284 16.61 -7.02 8.40
N GLU A 285 17.92 -6.86 8.25
CA GLU A 285 18.89 -7.94 8.35
C GLU A 285 18.94 -8.55 9.77
N ARG A 286 18.91 -7.71 10.80
CA ARG A 286 18.87 -8.15 12.22
C ARG A 286 17.61 -8.95 12.55
N SER A 287 16.44 -8.51 12.10
CA SER A 287 15.18 -9.20 12.35
C SER A 287 15.11 -10.60 11.73
N MET A 288 16.05 -10.89 10.82
CA MET A 288 16.16 -12.15 10.10
C MET A 288 17.25 -13.07 10.63
N ALA A 289 18.12 -12.56 11.48
CA ALA A 289 19.22 -13.34 12.08
C ALA A 289 18.81 -14.05 13.39
N GLY A 290 17.67 -13.65 13.99
CA GLY A 290 17.09 -14.24 15.21
C GLY A 290 16.00 -15.24 14.90
#